data_e888627943082fa197f3c0c988648d13
#
_entry.id   e888627943082fa197f3c0c988648d13
#
_cell.length_a   1.000
_cell.length_b   1.000
_cell.length_c   1.000
_cell.angle_alpha   90.00
_cell.angle_beta   90.00
_cell.angle_gamma   90.00
#
_symmetry.space_group_name_H-M   'P 1'
#
loop_
_entity.id
_entity.type
_entity.pdbx_description
1 polymer ?
#
loop_
_entity_poly.entity_id
_entity_poly.type
_entity_poly.pdbx_seq_one_letter_code
_entity_poly.pdbx_strand_id
1 'polypeptide(L)'
;MTTSGFFRTAPAKTRRLVVLNSIIALITITACASWLMSASTSVFAQESVRPEIGKPLQAANELMRANKFREALAKVREAESAPNRTAQENYLIDSTRGSAASGARDNETAIRSFEAVINSGKAPAATQLKIMEALVGMHYSARNYPAAIQLATRYLSGGGGSGQVRTLLIQSYFQGGDYGNAAKESLADIQADEKAGRSPSEEKLQLLANSYLRQKNSSGYISTIEKLLNYHPKKSLWADVVSRLQAKPGFADRLSLDVYRLRLATGNLNATNDFMEMSQLALQSGYPGESKKIVDDGYTAGALGKGAEIDRHKRLRDLVESRVAANTKVIAAGSKEETDANAARSGDALFNLGYNRYTSGQAAAGISMMEAAIKKGELKRPEDAKLHLGIALIQSGQKSKGVQMLKSVKGDDGVSDLANLWAIFSR
;
A
#
# COMPACT_ATOMS: atom_id res chain seq x y z
N MET A 1 11.71 -58.00 -13.55
CA MET A 1 12.25 -57.45 -12.31
C MET A 1 12.71 -56.06 -12.58
N THR A 2 12.13 -55.19 -11.94
CA THR A 2 12.26 -53.90 -11.31
C THR A 2 11.49 -52.76 -11.96
N THR A 3 10.57 -52.39 -11.24
CA THR A 3 9.58 -51.36 -11.15
C THR A 3 10.02 -49.95 -11.54
N SER A 4 9.29 -49.36 -12.50
CA SER A 4 9.34 -47.93 -12.85
C SER A 4 8.35 -47.15 -12.01
N GLY A 5 8.86 -46.19 -11.22
CA GLY A 5 8.04 -45.28 -10.45
C GLY A 5 7.54 -44.11 -11.31
N PHE A 6 6.21 -44.00 -11.41
CA PHE A 6 5.52 -42.85 -11.99
C PHE A 6 5.58 -41.66 -11.00
N PHE A 7 6.32 -40.62 -11.36
CA PHE A 7 6.15 -39.31 -10.72
C PHE A 7 5.05 -38.52 -11.45
N ARG A 8 3.87 -38.50 -10.85
CA ARG A 8 2.80 -37.56 -11.17
C ARG A 8 3.21 -36.15 -10.69
N THR A 9 3.47 -35.26 -11.61
CA THR A 9 3.57 -33.84 -11.31
C THR A 9 2.18 -33.27 -11.06
N ALA A 10 1.92 -32.85 -9.84
CA ALA A 10 0.73 -32.10 -9.47
C ALA A 10 0.79 -30.68 -10.05
N PRO A 11 -0.36 -30.07 -10.43
CA PRO A 11 -0.40 -28.72 -10.97
C PRO A 11 -0.03 -27.71 -9.90
N ALA A 12 0.76 -26.70 -10.29
CA ALA A 12 1.15 -25.57 -9.46
C ALA A 12 -0.10 -24.84 -8.98
N LYS A 13 -0.48 -25.07 -7.72
CA LYS A 13 -1.46 -24.24 -7.03
C LYS A 13 -0.88 -22.84 -6.90
N THR A 14 -1.56 -21.89 -7.52
CA THR A 14 -1.44 -20.46 -7.27
C THR A 14 -1.19 -20.19 -5.79
N ARG A 15 0.05 -19.84 -5.44
CA ARG A 15 0.39 -19.29 -4.13
C ARG A 15 -0.24 -17.90 -4.06
N ARG A 16 -1.48 -17.84 -3.60
CA ARG A 16 -2.07 -16.60 -3.07
C ARG A 16 -1.11 -16.08 -2.01
N LEU A 17 -0.74 -14.82 -2.14
CA LEU A 17 -0.01 -14.06 -1.13
C LEU A 17 -0.81 -14.09 0.19
N VAL A 18 -0.58 -15.12 0.99
CA VAL A 18 -0.91 -15.14 2.41
C VAL A 18 0.39 -14.80 3.12
N VAL A 19 0.77 -13.53 3.05
CA VAL A 19 1.84 -13.00 3.87
C VAL A 19 1.21 -11.88 4.68
N LEU A 20 0.44 -12.26 5.67
CA LEU A 20 0.12 -11.37 6.80
C LEU A 20 -0.38 -12.19 8.00
N ASN A 21 0.45 -13.07 8.53
CA ASN A 21 0.11 -13.69 9.82
C ASN A 21 1.31 -13.86 10.76
N SER A 22 2.41 -13.13 10.57
CA SER A 22 3.56 -13.29 11.46
C SER A 22 4.34 -11.99 11.66
N ILE A 23 3.66 -10.87 11.90
CA ILE A 23 4.25 -9.75 12.64
C ILE A 23 3.27 -9.42 13.77
N ILE A 24 3.14 -10.35 14.70
CA ILE A 24 2.86 -9.98 16.08
C ILE A 24 4.18 -9.38 16.54
N ALA A 25 4.31 -8.07 16.36
CA ALA A 25 5.32 -7.32 17.06
C ALA A 25 5.14 -7.68 18.54
N LEU A 26 6.12 -8.36 19.10
CA LEU A 26 6.31 -8.50 20.53
C LEU A 26 6.53 -7.07 21.04
N ILE A 27 5.44 -6.31 21.19
CA ILE A 27 5.47 -5.02 21.88
C ILE A 27 5.76 -5.37 23.33
N THR A 28 7.00 -5.27 23.69
CA THR A 28 7.44 -5.32 25.06
C THR A 28 6.73 -4.21 25.82
N ILE A 29 5.65 -4.59 26.53
CA ILE A 29 4.94 -3.76 27.53
C ILE A 29 5.88 -3.63 28.76
N THR A 30 7.10 -3.21 28.57
CA THR A 30 8.06 -3.05 29.64
C THR A 30 8.21 -1.60 30.10
N ALA A 31 7.51 -0.64 29.46
CA ALA A 31 7.73 0.78 29.75
C ALA A 31 6.70 1.43 30.70
N CYS A 32 5.58 0.78 31.04
CA CYS A 32 4.53 1.44 31.83
C CYS A 32 4.69 1.35 33.34
N ALA A 33 5.53 0.47 33.88
CA ALA A 33 5.64 0.32 35.33
C ALA A 33 6.51 1.38 36.02
N SER A 34 7.38 2.08 35.29
CA SER A 34 8.38 2.96 35.91
C SER A 34 8.01 4.46 35.94
N TRP A 35 6.91 4.87 35.31
CA TRP A 35 6.66 6.29 35.07
C TRP A 35 5.53 6.92 35.92
N LEU A 36 4.80 6.15 36.70
CA LEU A 36 3.74 6.70 37.58
C LEU A 36 4.27 7.34 38.87
N MET A 37 5.59 7.44 39.06
CA MET A 37 6.18 7.89 40.32
C MET A 37 6.68 9.33 40.37
N SER A 38 6.48 10.13 39.33
CA SER A 38 6.78 11.57 39.38
C SER A 38 5.47 12.37 39.48
N ALA A 39 4.67 12.13 40.50
CA ALA A 39 3.56 13.02 40.85
C ALA A 39 4.13 14.21 41.63
N SER A 40 4.30 15.32 40.95
CA SER A 40 4.46 16.64 41.55
C SER A 40 3.34 16.87 42.57
N THR A 41 3.71 17.28 43.73
CA THR A 41 2.79 17.69 44.84
C THR A 41 1.94 18.87 44.43
N SER A 42 0.78 18.61 43.84
CA SER A 42 -0.30 19.59 43.73
C SER A 42 -1.06 19.55 45.05
N VAL A 43 -1.09 20.66 45.74
CA VAL A 43 -1.86 20.86 46.95
C VAL A 43 -3.36 20.92 46.58
N PHE A 44 -3.95 19.74 46.48
CA PHE A 44 -5.41 19.60 46.69
C PHE A 44 -5.58 19.17 48.13
N ALA A 45 -6.65 19.67 48.80
CA ALA A 45 -7.03 19.22 50.13
C ALA A 45 -7.14 17.68 50.09
N GLN A 46 -6.10 17.02 50.54
CA GLN A 46 -5.94 15.58 50.49
C GLN A 46 -6.81 15.03 51.60
N GLU A 47 -7.98 14.48 51.27
CA GLU A 47 -8.68 13.61 52.22
C GLU A 47 -7.62 12.61 52.74
N SER A 48 -7.38 12.65 54.06
CA SER A 48 -6.32 11.83 54.67
C SER A 48 -6.66 10.36 54.49
N VAL A 49 -5.81 9.65 53.76
CA VAL A 49 -5.96 8.20 53.58
C VAL A 49 -5.71 7.52 54.93
N ARG A 50 -6.64 6.69 55.34
CA ARG A 50 -6.52 5.97 56.61
C ARG A 50 -5.29 5.04 56.63
N PRO A 51 -4.61 4.88 57.78
CA PRO A 51 -3.40 4.06 57.91
C PRO A 51 -3.61 2.61 57.48
N GLU A 52 -4.81 2.04 57.67
CA GLU A 52 -5.16 0.67 57.26
C GLU A 52 -5.10 0.47 55.74
N ILE A 53 -5.21 1.54 54.99
CA ILE A 53 -5.13 1.55 53.53
C ILE A 53 -3.78 2.07 53.06
N GLY A 54 -3.32 3.18 53.64
CA GLY A 54 -2.08 3.84 53.22
C GLY A 54 -0.82 2.96 53.39
N LYS A 55 -0.67 2.27 54.54
CA LYS A 55 0.48 1.43 54.78
C LYS A 55 0.59 0.24 53.84
N PRO A 56 -0.44 -0.58 53.62
CA PRO A 56 -0.40 -1.64 52.61
C PRO A 56 -0.14 -1.14 51.19
N LEU A 57 -0.72 0.00 50.77
CA LEU A 57 -0.48 0.56 49.44
C LEU A 57 0.97 1.06 49.29
N GLN A 58 1.55 1.64 50.34
CA GLN A 58 2.98 2.00 50.34
C GLN A 58 3.87 0.75 50.17
N ALA A 59 3.61 -0.30 50.96
CA ALA A 59 4.34 -1.57 50.84
C ALA A 59 4.16 -2.19 49.43
N ALA A 60 2.96 -2.11 48.84
CA ALA A 60 2.72 -2.55 47.47
C ALA A 60 3.58 -1.77 46.48
N ASN A 61 3.70 -0.44 46.62
CA ASN A 61 4.50 0.38 45.76
C ASN A 61 6.01 0.05 45.88
N GLU A 62 6.52 -0.25 47.08
CA GLU A 62 7.90 -0.68 47.30
C GLU A 62 8.18 -2.04 46.63
N LEU A 63 7.24 -2.98 46.74
CA LEU A 63 7.30 -4.28 46.06
C LEU A 63 7.24 -4.15 44.52
N MET A 64 6.44 -3.24 43.98
CA MET A 64 6.43 -2.95 42.54
C MET A 64 7.75 -2.40 42.04
N ARG A 65 8.41 -1.52 42.83
CA ARG A 65 9.75 -1.02 42.52
C ARG A 65 10.81 -2.15 42.49
N ALA A 66 10.61 -3.16 43.34
CA ALA A 66 11.43 -4.37 43.36
C ALA A 66 11.01 -5.45 42.33
N ASN A 67 10.10 -5.12 41.40
CA ASN A 67 9.49 -6.04 40.41
C ASN A 67 8.76 -7.25 41.03
N LYS A 68 8.37 -7.17 42.28
CA LYS A 68 7.64 -8.22 43.03
C LYS A 68 6.13 -8.02 42.92
N PHE A 69 5.61 -8.02 41.68
CA PHE A 69 4.24 -7.61 41.38
C PHE A 69 3.17 -8.50 42.02
N ARG A 70 3.40 -9.80 42.15
CA ARG A 70 2.45 -10.73 42.80
C ARG A 70 2.36 -10.46 44.29
N GLU A 71 3.48 -10.17 44.95
CA GLU A 71 3.51 -9.78 46.35
C GLU A 71 2.84 -8.41 46.55
N ALA A 72 3.04 -7.47 45.63
CA ALA A 72 2.36 -6.19 45.63
C ALA A 72 0.82 -6.36 45.57
N LEU A 73 0.31 -7.24 44.72
CA LEU A 73 -1.13 -7.55 44.67
C LEU A 73 -1.66 -8.12 46.01
N ALA A 74 -0.85 -8.91 46.72
CA ALA A 74 -1.23 -9.38 48.05
C ALA A 74 -1.38 -8.22 49.04
N LYS A 75 -0.47 -7.23 49.02
CA LYS A 75 -0.56 -6.01 49.83
C LYS A 75 -1.75 -5.13 49.46
N VAL A 76 -2.11 -5.05 48.17
CA VAL A 76 -3.32 -4.34 47.75
C VAL A 76 -4.59 -5.01 48.33
N ARG A 77 -4.65 -6.35 48.39
CA ARG A 77 -5.78 -7.06 49.02
C ARG A 77 -5.91 -6.74 50.52
N GLU A 78 -4.79 -6.53 51.22
CA GLU A 78 -4.84 -6.06 52.62
C GLU A 78 -5.54 -4.70 52.73
N ALA A 79 -5.23 -3.73 51.83
CA ALA A 79 -5.91 -2.46 51.78
C ALA A 79 -7.41 -2.59 51.41
N GLU A 80 -7.74 -3.54 50.53
CA GLU A 80 -9.15 -3.81 50.12
C GLU A 80 -10.03 -4.35 51.26
N SER A 81 -9.45 -4.99 52.26
CA SER A 81 -10.19 -5.55 53.39
C SER A 81 -10.73 -4.47 54.35
N ALA A 82 -10.25 -3.22 54.27
CA ALA A 82 -10.73 -2.15 55.10
C ALA A 82 -12.20 -1.82 54.78
N PRO A 83 -13.06 -1.74 55.82
CA PRO A 83 -14.48 -1.43 55.63
C PRO A 83 -14.70 0.07 55.35
N ASN A 84 -15.88 0.40 54.74
CA ASN A 84 -16.34 1.78 54.57
C ASN A 84 -15.31 2.70 53.87
N ARG A 85 -14.72 2.21 52.75
CA ARG A 85 -13.72 2.96 52.00
C ARG A 85 -14.34 4.17 51.32
N THR A 86 -13.62 5.29 51.35
CA THR A 86 -13.99 6.51 50.64
C THR A 86 -13.78 6.35 49.13
N ALA A 87 -14.37 7.21 48.33
CA ALA A 87 -14.12 7.22 46.87
C ALA A 87 -12.65 7.49 46.52
N GLN A 88 -11.94 8.28 47.35
CA GLN A 88 -10.50 8.55 47.19
C GLN A 88 -9.66 7.30 47.50
N GLU A 89 -10.01 6.58 48.56
CA GLU A 89 -9.34 5.33 48.93
C GLU A 89 -9.53 4.24 47.88
N ASN A 90 -10.75 4.08 47.35
CA ASN A 90 -11.01 3.15 46.22
C ASN A 90 -10.19 3.51 44.97
N TYR A 91 -10.12 4.81 44.61
CA TYR A 91 -9.28 5.26 43.50
C TYR A 91 -7.81 4.88 43.69
N LEU A 92 -7.23 5.06 44.87
CA LEU A 92 -5.84 4.70 45.15
C LEU A 92 -5.62 3.19 45.11
N ILE A 93 -6.54 2.42 45.69
CA ILE A 93 -6.52 0.94 45.65
C ILE A 93 -6.57 0.46 44.20
N ASP A 94 -7.54 0.95 43.39
CA ASP A 94 -7.70 0.54 42.01
C ASP A 94 -6.50 0.94 41.15
N SER A 95 -5.94 2.14 41.38
CA SER A 95 -4.73 2.59 40.67
C SER A 95 -3.52 1.71 40.97
N THR A 96 -3.32 1.36 42.25
CA THR A 96 -2.19 0.52 42.68
C THR A 96 -2.39 -0.92 42.20
N ARG A 97 -3.64 -1.44 42.30
CA ARG A 97 -3.98 -2.78 41.81
C ARG A 97 -3.76 -2.91 40.31
N GLY A 98 -4.23 -1.91 39.53
CA GLY A 98 -4.07 -1.89 38.08
C GLY A 98 -2.57 -1.92 37.68
N SER A 99 -1.77 -1.11 38.35
CA SER A 99 -0.31 -1.06 38.11
C SER A 99 0.39 -2.38 38.49
N ALA A 100 0.07 -2.94 39.64
CA ALA A 100 0.64 -4.22 40.09
C ALA A 100 0.21 -5.38 39.20
N ALA A 101 -1.07 -5.44 38.81
CA ALA A 101 -1.61 -6.46 37.90
C ALA A 101 -0.99 -6.36 36.51
N SER A 102 -0.81 -5.17 35.98
CA SER A 102 -0.12 -4.95 34.69
C SER A 102 1.32 -5.47 34.73
N GLY A 103 2.06 -5.18 35.80
CA GLY A 103 3.41 -5.71 36.00
C GLY A 103 3.45 -7.23 36.18
N ALA A 104 2.43 -7.80 36.83
CA ALA A 104 2.28 -9.25 36.99
C ALA A 104 1.80 -9.96 35.71
N ARG A 105 1.45 -9.22 34.64
CA ARG A 105 0.81 -9.70 33.40
C ARG A 105 -0.58 -10.31 33.63
N ASP A 106 -1.24 -9.91 34.70
CA ASP A 106 -2.64 -10.21 34.96
C ASP A 106 -3.50 -9.15 34.29
N ASN A 107 -3.67 -9.32 32.96
CA ASN A 107 -4.34 -8.33 32.14
C ASN A 107 -5.81 -8.13 32.54
N GLU A 108 -6.50 -9.18 32.98
CA GLU A 108 -7.89 -9.10 33.36
C GLU A 108 -8.08 -8.20 34.60
N THR A 109 -7.28 -8.41 35.64
CA THR A 109 -7.30 -7.57 36.83
C THR A 109 -6.83 -6.14 36.51
N ALA A 110 -5.84 -5.98 35.65
CA ALA A 110 -5.35 -4.66 35.23
C ALA A 110 -6.43 -3.85 34.50
N ILE A 111 -7.11 -4.47 33.53
CA ILE A 111 -8.19 -3.85 32.78
C ILE A 111 -9.29 -3.38 33.75
N ARG A 112 -9.85 -4.27 34.56
CA ARG A 112 -10.91 -3.92 35.52
C ARG A 112 -10.53 -2.78 36.44
N SER A 113 -9.29 -2.79 36.91
CA SER A 113 -8.82 -1.77 37.85
C SER A 113 -8.62 -0.41 37.17
N PHE A 114 -8.03 -0.38 35.99
CA PHE A 114 -7.84 0.84 35.24
C PHE A 114 -9.14 1.44 34.71
N GLU A 115 -10.11 0.61 34.33
CA GLU A 115 -11.47 1.05 34.00
C GLU A 115 -12.14 1.71 35.22
N ALA A 116 -12.03 1.10 36.42
CA ALA A 116 -12.52 1.69 37.67
C ALA A 116 -11.86 3.05 37.95
N VAL A 117 -10.56 3.18 37.73
CA VAL A 117 -9.83 4.47 37.85
C VAL A 117 -10.40 5.52 36.90
N ILE A 118 -10.59 5.18 35.63
CA ILE A 118 -11.16 6.11 34.63
C ILE A 118 -12.59 6.52 35.03
N ASN A 119 -13.41 5.56 35.46
CA ASN A 119 -14.81 5.78 35.82
C ASN A 119 -14.97 6.55 37.12
N SER A 120 -13.99 6.54 38.04
CA SER A 120 -14.01 7.30 39.27
C SER A 120 -14.03 8.81 39.03
N GLY A 121 -13.54 9.27 37.87
CA GLY A 121 -13.39 10.70 37.56
C GLY A 121 -12.30 11.43 38.38
N LYS A 122 -11.61 10.72 39.28
CA LYS A 122 -10.63 11.33 40.21
C LYS A 122 -9.24 11.47 39.62
N ALA A 123 -8.93 10.70 38.55
CA ALA A 123 -7.62 10.75 37.91
C ALA A 123 -7.40 12.10 37.19
N PRO A 124 -6.25 12.78 37.36
CA PRO A 124 -5.88 13.94 36.55
C PRO A 124 -5.92 13.61 35.07
N ALA A 125 -6.23 14.59 34.21
CA ALA A 125 -6.40 14.39 32.77
C ALA A 125 -5.18 13.68 32.11
N ALA A 126 -3.96 14.09 32.48
CA ALA A 126 -2.74 13.44 31.97
C ALA A 126 -2.63 11.96 32.40
N THR A 127 -3.10 11.63 33.60
CA THR A 127 -3.14 10.23 34.10
C THR A 127 -4.23 9.45 33.37
N GLN A 128 -5.40 10.05 33.13
CA GLN A 128 -6.44 9.41 32.35
C GLN A 128 -5.96 9.05 30.96
N LEU A 129 -5.26 9.95 30.25
CA LEU A 129 -4.71 9.67 28.93
C LEU A 129 -3.73 8.49 28.96
N LYS A 130 -2.81 8.44 29.93
CA LYS A 130 -1.87 7.32 30.05
C LYS A 130 -2.58 5.99 30.32
N ILE A 131 -3.59 5.98 31.18
CA ILE A 131 -4.39 4.77 31.46
C ILE A 131 -5.18 4.36 30.23
N MET A 132 -5.80 5.30 29.51
CA MET A 132 -6.52 4.99 28.27
C MET A 132 -5.56 4.37 27.23
N GLU A 133 -4.36 4.91 27.05
CA GLU A 133 -3.35 4.34 26.15
C GLU A 133 -3.01 2.88 26.51
N ALA A 134 -2.79 2.61 27.79
CA ALA A 134 -2.52 1.25 28.27
C ALA A 134 -3.73 0.32 28.03
N LEU A 135 -4.94 0.78 28.37
CA LEU A 135 -6.18 0.02 28.16
C LEU A 135 -6.44 -0.29 26.68
N VAL A 136 -6.17 0.64 25.76
CA VAL A 136 -6.25 0.39 24.32
C VAL A 136 -5.38 -0.81 23.92
N GLY A 137 -4.13 -0.83 24.38
CA GLY A 137 -3.22 -1.94 24.12
C GLY A 137 -3.68 -3.27 24.72
N MET A 138 -4.20 -3.24 25.96
CA MET A 138 -4.69 -4.42 26.65
C MET A 138 -5.95 -4.99 25.97
N HIS A 139 -6.93 -4.16 25.64
CA HIS A 139 -8.15 -4.60 24.94
C HIS A 139 -7.84 -5.12 23.54
N TYR A 140 -6.93 -4.46 22.80
CA TYR A 140 -6.48 -4.96 21.50
C TYR A 140 -5.85 -6.36 21.63
N SER A 141 -4.96 -6.54 22.59
CA SER A 141 -4.30 -7.85 22.86
C SER A 141 -5.30 -8.94 23.27
N ALA A 142 -6.33 -8.55 24.01
CA ALA A 142 -7.45 -9.42 24.40
C ALA A 142 -8.46 -9.64 23.26
N ARG A 143 -8.23 -9.06 22.07
CA ARG A 143 -9.16 -9.08 20.92
C ARG A 143 -10.52 -8.45 21.19
N ASN A 144 -10.62 -7.64 22.24
CA ASN A 144 -11.81 -6.83 22.50
C ASN A 144 -11.74 -5.51 21.70
N TYR A 145 -11.87 -5.64 20.38
CA TYR A 145 -11.74 -4.52 19.45
C TYR A 145 -12.77 -3.40 19.70
N PRO A 146 -14.04 -3.68 20.04
CA PRO A 146 -14.99 -2.61 20.35
C PRO A 146 -14.54 -1.69 21.50
N ALA A 147 -14.05 -2.28 22.60
CA ALA A 147 -13.53 -1.48 23.72
C ALA A 147 -12.24 -0.72 23.36
N ALA A 148 -11.34 -1.36 22.60
CA ALA A 148 -10.13 -0.70 22.09
C ALA A 148 -10.47 0.51 21.21
N ILE A 149 -11.45 0.40 20.31
CA ILE A 149 -11.92 1.48 19.44
C ILE A 149 -12.50 2.63 20.28
N GLN A 150 -13.39 2.31 21.22
CA GLN A 150 -14.02 3.33 22.08
C GLN A 150 -12.98 4.12 22.87
N LEU A 151 -12.04 3.42 23.51
CA LEU A 151 -11.00 4.06 24.33
C LEU A 151 -10.00 4.85 23.46
N ALA A 152 -9.57 4.31 22.31
CA ALA A 152 -8.68 5.01 21.41
C ALA A 152 -9.31 6.29 20.84
N THR A 153 -10.59 6.23 20.47
CA THR A 153 -11.34 7.41 19.99
C THR A 153 -11.44 8.45 21.11
N ARG A 154 -11.77 8.04 22.33
CA ARG A 154 -11.83 8.94 23.49
C ARG A 154 -10.45 9.55 23.82
N TYR A 155 -9.39 8.76 23.73
CA TYR A 155 -8.01 9.21 23.92
C TYR A 155 -7.63 10.31 22.92
N LEU A 156 -7.88 10.07 21.63
CA LEU A 156 -7.54 11.00 20.56
C LEU A 156 -8.37 12.30 20.62
N SER A 157 -9.67 12.19 20.91
CA SER A 157 -10.55 13.36 21.10
C SER A 157 -10.22 14.16 22.37
N GLY A 158 -9.64 13.51 23.38
CA GLY A 158 -9.15 14.15 24.61
C GLY A 158 -7.77 14.81 24.49
N GLY A 159 -7.23 14.92 23.28
CA GLY A 159 -5.92 15.56 23.02
C GLY A 159 -4.73 14.61 23.14
N GLY A 160 -4.96 13.31 23.22
CA GLY A 160 -3.88 12.30 23.20
C GLY A 160 -3.19 12.25 21.83
N GLY A 161 -1.85 12.30 21.81
CA GLY A 161 -1.04 12.41 20.59
C GLY A 161 -0.27 11.13 20.22
N SER A 162 -0.52 9.99 20.87
CA SER A 162 0.22 8.75 20.61
C SER A 162 -0.08 8.18 19.23
N GLY A 163 0.96 8.09 18.38
CA GLY A 163 0.87 7.40 17.10
C GLY A 163 0.56 5.92 17.25
N GLN A 164 0.97 5.29 18.36
CA GLN A 164 0.66 3.90 18.65
C GLN A 164 -0.84 3.69 18.89
N VAL A 165 -1.49 4.58 19.65
CA VAL A 165 -2.95 4.50 19.86
C VAL A 165 -3.69 4.64 18.54
N ARG A 166 -3.26 5.54 17.65
CA ARG A 166 -3.84 5.67 16.31
C ARG A 166 -3.67 4.39 15.49
N THR A 167 -2.48 3.80 15.52
CA THR A 167 -2.23 2.51 14.86
C THR A 167 -3.15 1.40 15.40
N LEU A 168 -3.27 1.29 16.73
CA LEU A 168 -4.15 0.30 17.36
C LEU A 168 -5.62 0.54 17.05
N LEU A 169 -6.07 1.79 16.94
CA LEU A 169 -7.42 2.14 16.51
C LEU A 169 -7.70 1.59 15.11
N ILE A 170 -6.81 1.90 14.16
CA ILE A 170 -6.94 1.44 12.76
C ILE A 170 -6.95 -0.09 12.69
N GLN A 171 -6.02 -0.73 13.40
CA GLN A 171 -5.94 -2.18 13.46
C GLN A 171 -7.16 -2.80 14.13
N SER A 172 -7.72 -2.16 15.16
CA SER A 172 -8.94 -2.62 15.84
C SER A 172 -10.15 -2.58 14.91
N TYR A 173 -10.32 -1.51 14.12
CA TYR A 173 -11.33 -1.46 13.07
C TYR A 173 -11.14 -2.59 12.06
N PHE A 174 -9.91 -2.80 11.58
CA PHE A 174 -9.61 -3.81 10.58
C PHE A 174 -9.89 -5.24 11.12
N GLN A 175 -9.41 -5.57 12.31
CA GLN A 175 -9.60 -6.88 12.92
C GLN A 175 -11.05 -7.12 13.36
N GLY A 176 -11.77 -6.05 13.71
CA GLY A 176 -13.20 -6.06 14.02
C GLY A 176 -14.11 -6.16 12.79
N GLY A 177 -13.53 -6.11 11.57
CA GLY A 177 -14.27 -6.22 10.31
C GLY A 177 -14.85 -4.90 9.80
N ASP A 178 -14.64 -3.79 10.48
CA ASP A 178 -15.05 -2.45 10.02
C ASP A 178 -13.97 -1.87 9.10
N TYR A 179 -13.90 -2.44 7.91
CA TYR A 179 -12.92 -2.04 6.90
C TYR A 179 -13.14 -0.62 6.37
N GLY A 180 -14.37 -0.09 6.51
CA GLY A 180 -14.72 1.28 6.14
C GLY A 180 -13.98 2.29 7.00
N ASN A 181 -14.14 2.19 8.32
CA ASN A 181 -13.45 3.05 9.26
C ASN A 181 -11.93 2.79 9.29
N ALA A 182 -11.50 1.53 9.14
CA ALA A 182 -10.08 1.20 9.00
C ALA A 182 -9.44 1.95 7.82
N ALA A 183 -10.06 1.96 6.64
CA ALA A 183 -9.58 2.69 5.48
C ALA A 183 -9.60 4.21 5.68
N LYS A 184 -10.68 4.74 6.24
CA LYS A 184 -10.83 6.18 6.52
C LYS A 184 -9.73 6.70 7.46
N GLU A 185 -9.52 6.03 8.58
CA GLU A 185 -8.49 6.43 9.56
C GLU A 185 -7.07 6.22 9.01
N SER A 186 -6.82 5.12 8.28
CA SER A 186 -5.53 4.88 7.60
C SER A 186 -5.22 5.98 6.60
N LEU A 187 -6.19 6.36 5.76
CA LEU A 187 -6.01 7.41 4.76
C LEU A 187 -5.70 8.75 5.41
N ALA A 188 -6.41 9.11 6.48
CA ALA A 188 -6.18 10.33 7.23
C ALA A 188 -4.76 10.36 7.86
N ASP A 189 -4.30 9.24 8.40
CA ASP A 189 -2.97 9.12 9.00
C ASP A 189 -1.86 9.23 7.93
N ILE A 190 -2.05 8.59 6.77
CA ILE A 190 -1.14 8.69 5.61
C ILE A 190 -1.08 10.13 5.08
N GLN A 191 -2.23 10.81 4.92
CA GLN A 191 -2.28 12.20 4.49
C GLN A 191 -1.59 13.15 5.47
N ALA A 192 -1.69 12.88 6.77
CA ALA A 192 -0.97 13.64 7.79
C ALA A 192 0.56 13.48 7.67
N ASP A 193 1.05 12.28 7.38
CA ASP A 193 2.47 12.05 7.09
C ASP A 193 2.90 12.81 5.83
N GLU A 194 2.17 12.67 4.73
CA GLU A 194 2.45 13.37 3.46
C GLU A 194 2.47 14.90 3.63
N LYS A 195 1.49 15.45 4.34
CA LYS A 195 1.41 16.90 4.63
C LYS A 195 2.58 17.38 5.49
N ALA A 196 3.10 16.53 6.36
CA ALA A 196 4.27 16.84 7.18
C ALA A 196 5.61 16.56 6.46
N GLY A 197 5.58 16.24 5.15
CA GLY A 197 6.76 15.91 4.36
C GLY A 197 7.41 14.57 4.72
N ARG A 198 6.71 13.71 5.45
CA ARG A 198 7.17 12.36 5.81
C ARG A 198 6.63 11.33 4.82
N SER A 199 7.48 10.38 4.44
CA SER A 199 7.02 9.22 3.68
C SER A 199 6.18 8.30 4.58
N PRO A 200 4.95 7.94 4.20
CA PRO A 200 4.17 6.94 4.92
C PRO A 200 4.90 5.60 4.96
N SER A 201 4.82 4.88 6.08
CA SER A 201 5.45 3.57 6.16
C SER A 201 4.74 2.54 5.27
N GLU A 202 5.47 1.49 4.88
CA GLU A 202 4.92 0.41 4.05
C GLU A 202 3.73 -0.27 4.73
N GLU A 203 3.81 -0.49 6.06
CA GLU A 203 2.76 -1.13 6.85
C GLU A 203 1.46 -0.33 6.84
N LYS A 204 1.53 1.01 6.96
CA LYS A 204 0.35 1.88 6.89
C LYS A 204 -0.33 1.77 5.52
N LEU A 205 0.45 1.82 4.45
CA LEU A 205 -0.04 1.70 3.08
C LEU A 205 -0.61 0.30 2.81
N GLN A 206 0.04 -0.76 3.29
CA GLN A 206 -0.48 -2.13 3.17
C GLN A 206 -1.79 -2.32 3.92
N LEU A 207 -1.94 -1.74 5.11
CA LEU A 207 -3.18 -1.82 5.89
C LEU A 207 -4.33 -1.11 5.16
N LEU A 208 -4.06 0.06 4.57
CA LEU A 208 -5.03 0.77 3.74
C LEU A 208 -5.43 -0.05 2.50
N ALA A 209 -4.44 -0.60 1.78
CA ALA A 209 -4.68 -1.45 0.61
C ALA A 209 -5.55 -2.67 0.98
N ASN A 210 -5.21 -3.36 2.07
CA ASN A 210 -5.98 -4.50 2.55
C ASN A 210 -7.41 -4.10 2.97
N SER A 211 -7.58 -2.93 3.57
CA SER A 211 -8.90 -2.41 3.95
C SER A 211 -9.78 -2.19 2.71
N TYR A 212 -9.24 -1.59 1.65
CA TYR A 212 -9.96 -1.43 0.38
C TYR A 212 -10.23 -2.76 -0.32
N LEU A 213 -9.28 -3.70 -0.26
CA LEU A 213 -9.45 -5.04 -0.82
C LEU A 213 -10.63 -5.77 -0.15
N ARG A 214 -10.74 -5.70 1.18
CA ARG A 214 -11.86 -6.27 1.94
C ARG A 214 -13.20 -5.63 1.64
N GLN A 215 -13.21 -4.34 1.32
CA GLN A 215 -14.38 -3.59 0.87
C GLN A 215 -14.75 -3.86 -0.61
N LYS A 216 -13.93 -4.61 -1.36
CA LYS A 216 -14.02 -4.74 -2.83
C LYS A 216 -13.93 -3.38 -3.55
N ASN A 217 -13.28 -2.39 -2.95
CA ASN A 217 -13.03 -1.08 -3.52
C ASN A 217 -11.77 -1.11 -4.37
N SER A 218 -11.91 -1.46 -5.64
CA SER A 218 -10.79 -1.59 -6.59
C SER A 218 -10.07 -0.26 -6.82
N SER A 219 -10.79 0.85 -6.92
CA SER A 219 -10.20 2.18 -7.16
C SER A 219 -9.33 2.62 -5.98
N GLY A 220 -9.84 2.49 -4.75
CA GLY A 220 -9.05 2.79 -3.54
C GLY A 220 -7.81 1.90 -3.41
N TYR A 221 -7.96 0.61 -3.77
CA TYR A 221 -6.83 -0.33 -3.78
C TYR A 221 -5.75 0.11 -4.76
N ILE A 222 -6.09 0.35 -6.04
CA ILE A 222 -5.17 0.78 -7.09
C ILE A 222 -4.44 2.06 -6.67
N SER A 223 -5.16 3.09 -6.23
CA SER A 223 -4.57 4.34 -5.76
C SER A 223 -3.60 4.13 -4.58
N THR A 224 -3.87 3.17 -3.70
CA THR A 224 -2.97 2.85 -2.59
C THR A 224 -1.72 2.11 -3.08
N ILE A 225 -1.84 1.21 -4.06
CA ILE A 225 -0.68 0.54 -4.67
C ILE A 225 0.19 1.55 -5.44
N GLU A 226 -0.40 2.56 -6.10
CA GLU A 226 0.35 3.67 -6.69
C GLU A 226 1.20 4.41 -5.64
N LYS A 227 0.64 4.67 -4.44
CA LYS A 227 1.41 5.23 -3.32
C LYS A 227 2.51 4.29 -2.85
N LEU A 228 2.22 2.98 -2.73
CA LEU A 228 3.24 1.97 -2.40
C LEU A 228 4.38 1.94 -3.43
N LEU A 229 4.06 1.97 -4.72
CA LEU A 229 5.07 2.03 -5.78
C LEU A 229 5.89 3.32 -5.73
N ASN A 230 5.27 4.42 -5.32
CA ASN A 230 5.93 5.71 -5.20
C ASN A 230 6.92 5.77 -4.01
N TYR A 231 6.54 5.23 -2.85
CA TYR A 231 7.33 5.30 -1.62
C TYR A 231 8.18 4.05 -1.37
N HIS A 232 7.69 2.86 -1.77
CA HIS A 232 8.28 1.55 -1.50
C HIS A 232 8.21 0.65 -2.74
N PRO A 233 8.91 0.99 -3.85
CA PRO A 233 8.79 0.26 -5.11
C PRO A 233 9.23 -1.20 -5.00
N LYS A 234 8.36 -2.12 -5.44
CA LYS A 234 8.63 -3.56 -5.51
C LYS A 234 8.09 -4.15 -6.81
N LYS A 235 8.84 -5.06 -7.43
CA LYS A 235 8.45 -5.71 -8.69
C LYS A 235 7.08 -6.40 -8.59
N SER A 236 6.79 -7.06 -7.47
CA SER A 236 5.52 -7.75 -7.24
C SER A 236 4.30 -6.82 -7.23
N LEU A 237 4.45 -5.56 -6.80
CA LEU A 237 3.39 -4.58 -6.80
C LEU A 237 3.00 -4.17 -8.23
N TRP A 238 3.98 -4.11 -9.15
CA TRP A 238 3.71 -3.83 -10.56
C TRP A 238 2.84 -4.89 -11.20
N ALA A 239 3.14 -6.17 -10.98
CA ALA A 239 2.34 -7.28 -11.52
C ALA A 239 0.90 -7.24 -10.99
N ASP A 240 0.71 -6.97 -9.70
CA ASP A 240 -0.61 -6.92 -9.08
C ASP A 240 -1.43 -5.72 -9.59
N VAL A 241 -0.86 -4.51 -9.59
CA VAL A 241 -1.60 -3.31 -10.01
C VAL A 241 -2.00 -3.37 -11.48
N VAL A 242 -1.12 -3.84 -12.36
CA VAL A 242 -1.40 -3.96 -13.80
C VAL A 242 -2.51 -4.99 -14.05
N SER A 243 -2.46 -6.15 -13.38
CA SER A 243 -3.51 -7.17 -13.49
C SER A 243 -4.88 -6.65 -13.02
N ARG A 244 -4.91 -5.89 -11.92
CA ARG A 244 -6.17 -5.31 -11.41
C ARG A 244 -6.70 -4.17 -12.26
N LEU A 245 -5.79 -3.40 -12.85
CA LEU A 245 -6.17 -2.35 -13.78
C LEU A 245 -6.89 -2.93 -15.00
N GLN A 246 -6.35 -4.01 -15.60
CA GLN A 246 -7.00 -4.70 -16.72
C GLN A 246 -8.37 -5.29 -16.33
N ALA A 247 -8.55 -5.72 -15.08
CA ALA A 247 -9.81 -6.26 -14.58
C ALA A 247 -10.81 -5.17 -14.12
N LYS A 248 -10.43 -3.90 -14.19
CA LYS A 248 -11.30 -2.77 -13.79
C LYS A 248 -12.49 -2.67 -14.76
N PRO A 249 -13.74 -2.57 -14.26
CA PRO A 249 -14.89 -2.31 -15.14
C PRO A 249 -14.68 -1.06 -15.98
N GLY A 250 -14.92 -1.17 -17.28
CA GLY A 250 -14.74 -0.06 -18.22
C GLY A 250 -13.30 0.12 -18.74
N PHE A 251 -12.37 -0.77 -18.39
CA PHE A 251 -11.03 -0.76 -19.00
C PHE A 251 -11.13 -1.06 -20.49
N ALA A 252 -10.54 -0.21 -21.33
CA ALA A 252 -10.68 -0.31 -22.76
C ALA A 252 -9.70 -1.33 -23.37
N ASP A 253 -10.21 -2.31 -24.12
CA ASP A 253 -9.41 -3.37 -24.76
C ASP A 253 -8.29 -2.83 -25.66
N ARG A 254 -8.49 -1.66 -26.30
CA ARG A 254 -7.48 -1.01 -27.14
C ARG A 254 -6.18 -0.67 -26.41
N LEU A 255 -6.22 -0.57 -25.08
CA LEU A 255 -5.07 -0.29 -24.24
C LEU A 255 -4.24 -1.54 -23.90
N SER A 256 -4.62 -2.71 -24.41
CA SER A 256 -3.93 -3.97 -24.14
C SER A 256 -2.43 -3.92 -24.48
N LEU A 257 -2.07 -3.31 -25.63
CA LEU A 257 -0.66 -3.14 -25.99
C LEU A 257 0.09 -2.23 -25.00
N ASP A 258 -0.56 -1.18 -24.47
CA ASP A 258 0.04 -0.28 -23.49
C ASP A 258 0.26 -0.96 -22.15
N VAL A 259 -0.63 -1.87 -21.76
CA VAL A 259 -0.44 -2.75 -20.60
C VAL A 259 0.80 -3.66 -20.80
N TYR A 260 0.93 -4.28 -21.96
CA TYR A 260 2.11 -5.08 -22.27
C TYR A 260 3.41 -4.27 -22.27
N ARG A 261 3.37 -3.03 -22.77
CA ARG A 261 4.50 -2.09 -22.71
C ARG A 261 4.94 -1.83 -21.27
N LEU A 262 3.98 -1.59 -20.38
CA LEU A 262 4.27 -1.37 -18.96
C LEU A 262 4.77 -2.65 -18.29
N ARG A 263 4.20 -3.82 -18.61
CA ARG A 263 4.69 -5.12 -18.11
C ARG A 263 6.12 -5.39 -18.55
N LEU A 264 6.45 -5.09 -19.80
CA LEU A 264 7.83 -5.23 -20.33
C LEU A 264 8.77 -4.28 -19.58
N ALA A 265 8.43 -3.00 -19.47
CA ALA A 265 9.26 -2.00 -18.81
C ALA A 265 9.54 -2.33 -17.34
N THR A 266 8.54 -2.87 -16.63
CA THR A 266 8.66 -3.25 -15.21
C THR A 266 9.25 -4.65 -14.99
N GLY A 267 9.67 -5.34 -16.06
CA GLY A 267 10.24 -6.69 -16.03
C GLY A 267 9.23 -7.78 -15.66
N ASN A 268 7.96 -7.55 -15.91
CA ASN A 268 6.85 -8.48 -15.63
C ASN A 268 6.31 -9.17 -16.89
N LEU A 269 7.01 -9.07 -18.02
CA LEU A 269 6.73 -9.81 -19.25
C LEU A 269 7.68 -11.00 -19.32
N ASN A 270 7.19 -12.22 -19.04
CA ASN A 270 8.08 -13.38 -18.88
C ASN A 270 7.60 -14.64 -19.61
N ALA A 271 6.31 -14.74 -19.93
CA ALA A 271 5.76 -15.92 -20.56
C ALA A 271 5.89 -15.86 -22.10
N THR A 272 6.11 -17.01 -22.74
CA THR A 272 6.11 -17.16 -24.21
C THR A 272 4.92 -16.48 -24.86
N ASN A 273 3.71 -16.75 -24.33
CA ASN A 273 2.47 -16.19 -24.87
C ASN A 273 2.41 -14.66 -24.75
N ASP A 274 2.99 -14.07 -23.69
CA ASP A 274 3.02 -12.62 -23.52
C ASP A 274 3.82 -11.94 -24.65
N PHE A 275 5.01 -12.47 -24.99
CA PHE A 275 5.82 -11.95 -26.09
C PHE A 275 5.14 -12.15 -27.46
N MET A 276 4.51 -13.30 -27.67
CA MET A 276 3.75 -13.60 -28.90
C MET A 276 2.61 -12.62 -29.07
N GLU A 277 1.78 -12.43 -28.04
CA GLU A 277 0.60 -11.56 -28.10
C GLU A 277 1.00 -10.09 -28.25
N MET A 278 1.94 -9.60 -27.44
CA MET A 278 2.46 -8.24 -27.55
C MET A 278 2.98 -7.92 -28.95
N SER A 279 3.75 -8.85 -29.53
CA SER A 279 4.29 -8.70 -30.89
C SER A 279 3.16 -8.62 -31.92
N GLN A 280 2.14 -9.48 -31.83
CA GLN A 280 0.97 -9.46 -32.73
C GLN A 280 0.17 -8.16 -32.60
N LEU A 281 -0.07 -7.69 -31.38
CA LEU A 281 -0.74 -6.41 -31.14
C LEU A 281 0.04 -5.23 -31.71
N ALA A 282 1.37 -5.23 -31.60
CA ALA A 282 2.21 -4.20 -32.21
C ALA A 282 2.13 -4.21 -33.75
N LEU A 283 2.13 -5.40 -34.39
CA LEU A 283 1.91 -5.52 -35.83
C LEU A 283 0.53 -5.02 -36.27
N GLN A 284 -0.52 -5.40 -35.56
CA GLN A 284 -1.90 -4.96 -35.81
C GLN A 284 -2.06 -3.44 -35.68
N SER A 285 -1.30 -2.84 -34.77
CA SER A 285 -1.29 -1.39 -34.56
C SER A 285 -0.43 -0.63 -35.60
N GLY A 286 0.24 -1.35 -36.51
CA GLY A 286 1.08 -0.74 -37.56
C GLY A 286 2.50 -0.37 -37.07
N TYR A 287 3.00 -1.01 -36.02
CA TYR A 287 4.33 -0.74 -35.44
C TYR A 287 5.29 -1.94 -35.57
N PRO A 288 5.71 -2.30 -36.79
CA PRO A 288 6.56 -3.46 -37.01
C PRO A 288 7.95 -3.33 -36.37
N GLY A 289 8.47 -2.10 -36.22
CA GLY A 289 9.73 -1.86 -35.51
C GLY A 289 9.62 -2.24 -34.02
N GLU A 290 8.53 -1.88 -33.36
CA GLU A 290 8.25 -2.31 -31.99
C GLU A 290 8.11 -3.83 -31.90
N SER A 291 7.32 -4.42 -32.80
CA SER A 291 7.14 -5.87 -32.86
C SER A 291 8.47 -6.61 -33.00
N LYS A 292 9.38 -6.10 -33.85
CA LYS A 292 10.73 -6.68 -34.01
C LYS A 292 11.50 -6.68 -32.70
N LYS A 293 11.51 -5.53 -32.00
CA LYS A 293 12.18 -5.43 -30.71
C LYS A 293 11.61 -6.42 -29.68
N ILE A 294 10.28 -6.57 -29.61
CA ILE A 294 9.61 -7.52 -28.72
C ILE A 294 10.04 -8.96 -29.02
N VAL A 295 10.10 -9.36 -30.30
CA VAL A 295 10.51 -10.70 -30.70
C VAL A 295 11.97 -10.92 -30.33
N ASP A 296 12.86 -9.97 -30.64
CA ASP A 296 14.30 -10.08 -30.34
C ASP A 296 14.52 -10.17 -28.79
N ASP A 297 13.82 -9.37 -28.01
CA ASP A 297 13.86 -9.43 -26.54
C ASP A 297 13.36 -10.80 -26.04
N GLY A 298 12.28 -11.34 -26.62
CA GLY A 298 11.75 -12.68 -26.32
C GLY A 298 12.72 -13.83 -26.60
N TYR A 299 13.44 -13.77 -27.73
CA TYR A 299 14.53 -14.74 -28.04
C TYR A 299 15.70 -14.58 -27.08
N THR A 300 16.11 -13.34 -26.78
CA THR A 300 17.21 -13.05 -25.84
C THR A 300 16.88 -13.54 -24.42
N ALA A 301 15.65 -13.33 -23.98
CA ALA A 301 15.18 -13.82 -22.68
C ALA A 301 14.98 -15.35 -22.65
N GLY A 302 15.07 -16.03 -23.80
CA GLY A 302 14.80 -17.45 -23.93
C GLY A 302 13.34 -17.83 -23.72
N ALA A 303 12.43 -16.86 -23.81
CA ALA A 303 10.99 -17.08 -23.82
C ALA A 303 10.49 -17.55 -25.18
N LEU A 304 11.16 -17.15 -26.24
CA LEU A 304 10.93 -17.63 -27.62
C LEU A 304 12.09 -18.50 -28.11
N GLY A 305 11.88 -19.26 -29.19
CA GLY A 305 12.89 -20.10 -29.83
C GLY A 305 13.15 -21.43 -29.11
N LYS A 306 12.31 -21.85 -28.18
CA LYS A 306 12.44 -23.11 -27.44
C LYS A 306 11.08 -23.81 -27.32
N GLY A 307 11.15 -25.11 -27.02
CA GLY A 307 9.98 -25.95 -26.74
C GLY A 307 9.21 -26.40 -27.95
N ALA A 308 8.01 -26.95 -27.73
CA ALA A 308 7.18 -27.55 -28.78
C ALA A 308 6.67 -26.56 -29.85
N GLU A 309 6.63 -25.26 -29.51
CA GLU A 309 6.10 -24.22 -30.40
C GLU A 309 7.17 -23.45 -31.20
N ILE A 310 8.40 -23.97 -31.29
CA ILE A 310 9.54 -23.32 -31.94
C ILE A 310 9.22 -22.86 -33.37
N ASP A 311 8.50 -23.68 -34.16
CA ASP A 311 8.08 -23.32 -35.51
C ASP A 311 7.08 -22.16 -35.55
N ARG A 312 6.24 -22.05 -34.57
CA ARG A 312 5.31 -20.91 -34.43
C ARG A 312 6.10 -19.62 -34.11
N HIS A 313 7.09 -19.70 -33.23
CA HIS A 313 7.95 -18.57 -32.92
C HIS A 313 8.75 -18.12 -34.16
N LYS A 314 9.27 -19.07 -34.95
CA LYS A 314 9.98 -18.79 -36.22
C LYS A 314 9.05 -18.09 -37.22
N ARG A 315 7.85 -18.62 -37.45
CA ARG A 315 6.89 -17.99 -38.36
C ARG A 315 6.56 -16.57 -37.96
N LEU A 316 6.41 -16.29 -36.65
CA LEU A 316 6.19 -14.92 -36.17
C LEU A 316 7.41 -14.02 -36.50
N ARG A 317 8.61 -14.48 -36.25
CA ARG A 317 9.84 -13.75 -36.55
C ARG A 317 9.96 -13.43 -38.04
N ASP A 318 9.76 -14.43 -38.93
CA ASP A 318 9.81 -14.25 -40.35
C ASP A 318 8.76 -13.23 -40.85
N LEU A 319 7.54 -13.28 -40.29
CA LEU A 319 6.50 -12.29 -40.57
C LEU A 319 6.90 -10.88 -40.12
N VAL A 320 7.46 -10.75 -38.92
CA VAL A 320 7.91 -9.46 -38.40
C VAL A 320 9.01 -8.86 -39.26
N GLU A 321 10.00 -9.66 -39.66
CA GLU A 321 11.10 -9.23 -40.54
C GLU A 321 10.57 -8.73 -41.90
N SER A 322 9.63 -9.47 -42.50
CA SER A 322 8.95 -9.04 -43.73
C SER A 322 8.21 -7.71 -43.56
N ARG A 323 7.50 -7.51 -42.44
CA ARG A 323 6.78 -6.28 -42.18
C ARG A 323 7.71 -5.09 -41.90
N VAL A 324 8.85 -5.32 -41.26
CA VAL A 324 9.88 -4.30 -41.04
C VAL A 324 10.50 -3.88 -42.39
N ALA A 325 10.82 -4.83 -43.27
CA ALA A 325 11.36 -4.53 -44.60
C ALA A 325 10.37 -3.67 -45.44
N ALA A 326 9.08 -4.01 -45.41
CA ALA A 326 8.05 -3.22 -46.08
C ALA A 326 7.91 -1.81 -45.48
N ASN A 327 8.02 -1.69 -44.15
CA ASN A 327 7.88 -0.44 -43.42
C ASN A 327 8.99 0.59 -43.67
N THR A 328 10.15 0.15 -44.12
CA THR A 328 11.33 1.02 -44.39
C THR A 328 10.96 2.15 -45.36
N LYS A 329 10.14 1.87 -46.38
CA LYS A 329 9.70 2.87 -47.35
C LYS A 329 8.68 3.85 -46.74
N VAL A 330 7.80 3.34 -45.91
CA VAL A 330 6.75 4.14 -45.24
C VAL A 330 7.34 5.20 -44.31
N ILE A 331 8.37 4.81 -43.53
CA ILE A 331 8.99 5.70 -42.55
C ILE A 331 10.14 6.56 -43.11
N ALA A 332 10.43 6.44 -44.40
CA ALA A 332 11.49 7.24 -45.04
C ALA A 332 11.10 8.74 -45.05
N ALA A 333 12.09 9.61 -44.87
CA ALA A 333 11.88 11.05 -44.97
C ALA A 333 11.43 11.43 -46.41
N GLY A 334 10.43 12.27 -46.50
CA GLY A 334 9.84 12.69 -47.78
C GLY A 334 8.99 11.59 -48.45
N SER A 335 8.60 10.52 -47.71
CA SER A 335 7.73 9.49 -48.22
C SER A 335 6.35 10.07 -48.63
N LYS A 336 5.63 9.33 -49.47
CA LYS A 336 4.25 9.71 -49.81
C LYS A 336 3.38 9.73 -48.55
N GLU A 337 3.57 8.79 -47.66
CA GLU A 337 2.85 8.72 -46.38
C GLU A 337 3.10 9.95 -45.51
N GLU A 338 4.32 10.50 -45.50
CA GLU A 338 4.62 11.74 -44.77
C GLU A 338 3.94 12.95 -45.40
N THR A 339 3.97 13.02 -46.73
CA THR A 339 3.30 14.10 -47.47
C THR A 339 1.80 14.08 -47.23
N ASP A 340 1.18 12.90 -47.35
CA ASP A 340 -0.25 12.70 -47.15
C ASP A 340 -0.67 12.99 -45.68
N ALA A 341 0.14 12.54 -44.70
CA ALA A 341 -0.09 12.79 -43.27
C ALA A 341 0.00 14.28 -42.92
N ASN A 342 0.95 15.02 -43.52
CA ASN A 342 1.07 16.45 -43.36
C ASN A 342 -0.10 17.21 -43.98
N ALA A 343 -0.62 16.78 -45.15
CA ALA A 343 -1.75 17.36 -45.83
C ALA A 343 -3.11 17.05 -45.17
N ALA A 344 -3.20 15.92 -44.44
CA ALA A 344 -4.43 15.50 -43.80
C ALA A 344 -4.93 16.56 -42.79
N ARG A 345 -6.26 16.73 -42.66
CA ARG A 345 -6.88 17.68 -41.69
C ARG A 345 -6.63 17.24 -40.25
N SER A 346 -6.87 15.97 -39.95
CA SER A 346 -6.64 15.34 -38.64
C SER A 346 -5.15 15.09 -38.40
N GLY A 347 -4.72 15.20 -37.12
CA GLY A 347 -3.39 14.80 -36.68
C GLY A 347 -3.16 13.29 -36.62
N ASP A 348 -4.17 12.43 -36.79
CA ASP A 348 -4.05 10.97 -36.57
C ASP A 348 -2.98 10.31 -37.44
N ALA A 349 -3.00 10.59 -38.77
CA ALA A 349 -2.02 10.00 -39.68
C ALA A 349 -0.59 10.41 -39.34
N LEU A 350 -0.40 11.68 -39.03
CA LEU A 350 0.89 12.25 -38.65
C LEU A 350 1.40 11.66 -37.32
N PHE A 351 0.49 11.47 -36.34
CA PHE A 351 0.82 10.85 -35.07
C PHE A 351 1.25 9.40 -35.26
N ASN A 352 0.48 8.60 -36.00
CA ASN A 352 0.78 7.20 -36.27
C ASN A 352 2.11 7.00 -37.01
N LEU A 353 2.39 7.85 -38.01
CA LEU A 353 3.67 7.83 -38.69
C LEU A 353 4.84 8.22 -37.77
N GLY A 354 4.64 9.25 -36.93
CA GLY A 354 5.61 9.66 -35.94
C GLY A 354 5.91 8.56 -34.93
N TYR A 355 4.88 7.90 -34.40
CA TYR A 355 5.06 6.80 -33.47
C TYR A 355 5.73 5.56 -34.14
N ASN A 356 5.39 5.27 -35.39
CA ASN A 356 6.04 4.22 -36.16
C ASN A 356 7.54 4.53 -36.41
N ARG A 357 7.92 5.77 -36.73
CA ARG A 357 9.32 6.21 -36.84
C ARG A 357 10.02 6.06 -35.49
N TYR A 358 9.41 6.50 -34.40
CA TYR A 358 9.95 6.38 -33.05
C TYR A 358 10.28 4.91 -32.72
N THR A 359 9.31 4.00 -32.89
CA THR A 359 9.49 2.57 -32.60
C THR A 359 10.43 1.84 -33.55
N SER A 360 10.72 2.45 -34.70
CA SER A 360 11.68 1.93 -35.70
C SER A 360 13.09 2.53 -35.54
N GLY A 361 13.39 3.19 -34.42
CA GLY A 361 14.73 3.71 -34.10
C GLY A 361 14.97 5.16 -34.51
N GLN A 362 14.02 5.83 -35.16
CA GLN A 362 14.11 7.26 -35.55
C GLN A 362 13.50 8.15 -34.45
N ALA A 363 13.99 8.04 -33.22
CA ALA A 363 13.33 8.58 -32.04
C ALA A 363 13.09 10.11 -32.11
N ALA A 364 14.09 10.90 -32.49
CA ALA A 364 13.96 12.36 -32.54
C ALA A 364 12.94 12.82 -33.58
N ALA A 365 13.00 12.26 -34.80
CA ALA A 365 12.05 12.59 -35.86
C ALA A 365 10.63 12.14 -35.49
N GLY A 366 10.48 10.94 -34.94
CA GLY A 366 9.19 10.42 -34.50
C GLY A 366 8.53 11.26 -33.41
N ILE A 367 9.28 11.69 -32.38
CA ILE A 367 8.79 12.54 -31.31
C ILE A 367 8.35 13.90 -31.87
N SER A 368 9.17 14.52 -32.72
CA SER A 368 8.81 15.81 -33.33
C SER A 368 7.51 15.73 -34.15
N MET A 369 7.30 14.63 -34.88
CA MET A 369 6.06 14.40 -35.62
C MET A 369 4.85 14.20 -34.70
N MET A 370 5.01 13.43 -33.60
CA MET A 370 3.92 13.24 -32.63
C MET A 370 3.55 14.57 -31.94
N GLU A 371 4.52 15.42 -31.59
CA GLU A 371 4.28 16.76 -31.05
C GLU A 371 3.52 17.66 -32.06
N ALA A 372 3.96 17.65 -33.32
CA ALA A 372 3.28 18.37 -34.38
C ALA A 372 1.83 17.88 -34.62
N ALA A 373 1.63 16.57 -34.55
CA ALA A 373 0.31 15.96 -34.67
C ALA A 373 -0.66 16.36 -33.57
N ILE A 374 -0.18 16.37 -32.31
CA ILE A 374 -1.00 16.82 -31.17
C ILE A 374 -1.31 18.32 -31.29
N LYS A 375 -0.36 19.13 -31.73
CA LYS A 375 -0.56 20.57 -31.99
C LYS A 375 -1.56 20.80 -33.11
N LYS A 376 -1.52 19.98 -34.17
CA LYS A 376 -2.47 20.02 -35.29
C LYS A 376 -3.89 19.77 -34.82
N GLY A 377 -4.08 18.86 -33.86
CA GLY A 377 -5.37 18.55 -33.27
C GLY A 377 -6.25 17.60 -34.09
N GLU A 378 -7.55 17.62 -33.83
CA GLU A 378 -8.56 16.74 -34.46
C GLU A 378 -8.19 15.24 -34.38
N LEU A 379 -7.53 14.84 -33.28
CA LEU A 379 -7.21 13.45 -32.99
C LEU A 379 -8.45 12.68 -32.52
N LYS A 380 -8.68 11.48 -33.05
CA LYS A 380 -9.75 10.59 -32.60
C LYS A 380 -9.56 10.18 -31.13
N ARG A 381 -8.31 10.04 -30.69
CA ARG A 381 -7.95 9.62 -29.34
C ARG A 381 -6.82 10.47 -28.79
N PRO A 382 -7.13 11.71 -28.39
CA PRO A 382 -6.08 12.65 -27.94
C PRO A 382 -5.38 12.19 -26.66
N GLU A 383 -6.06 11.45 -25.79
CA GLU A 383 -5.49 11.00 -24.54
C GLU A 383 -4.53 9.81 -24.74
N ASP A 384 -4.85 8.87 -25.65
CA ASP A 384 -3.93 7.80 -26.06
C ASP A 384 -2.66 8.40 -26.70
N ALA A 385 -2.82 9.45 -27.52
CA ALA A 385 -1.68 10.17 -28.13
C ALA A 385 -0.78 10.81 -27.07
N LYS A 386 -1.36 11.45 -26.05
CA LYS A 386 -0.58 12.01 -24.93
C LYS A 386 0.14 10.91 -24.13
N LEU A 387 -0.51 9.77 -23.87
CA LEU A 387 0.09 8.63 -23.21
C LEU A 387 1.33 8.15 -23.99
N HIS A 388 1.17 7.88 -25.29
CA HIS A 388 2.26 7.39 -26.12
C HIS A 388 3.40 8.40 -26.27
N LEU A 389 3.11 9.69 -26.46
CA LEU A 389 4.14 10.73 -26.51
C LEU A 389 4.86 10.85 -25.16
N GLY A 390 4.14 10.80 -24.05
CA GLY A 390 4.73 10.86 -22.72
C GLY A 390 5.71 9.70 -22.47
N ILE A 391 5.33 8.48 -22.86
CA ILE A 391 6.20 7.29 -22.79
C ILE A 391 7.44 7.49 -23.69
N ALA A 392 7.25 7.90 -24.94
CA ALA A 392 8.33 8.13 -25.89
C ALA A 392 9.34 9.18 -25.40
N LEU A 393 8.88 10.26 -24.82
CA LEU A 393 9.72 11.31 -24.22
C LEU A 393 10.56 10.76 -23.07
N ILE A 394 9.95 9.96 -22.16
CA ILE A 394 10.66 9.36 -21.02
C ILE A 394 11.76 8.43 -21.53
N GLN A 395 11.42 7.52 -22.43
CA GLN A 395 12.36 6.52 -22.98
C GLN A 395 13.47 7.14 -23.80
N SER A 396 13.26 8.35 -24.34
CA SER A 396 14.26 9.14 -25.08
C SER A 396 15.05 10.10 -24.19
N GLY A 397 14.97 9.96 -22.84
CA GLY A 397 15.72 10.78 -21.87
C GLY A 397 15.10 12.14 -21.55
N GLN A 398 13.97 12.51 -22.16
CA GLN A 398 13.27 13.77 -21.89
C GLN A 398 12.25 13.60 -20.73
N LYS A 399 12.74 13.06 -19.61
CA LYS A 399 11.94 12.60 -18.46
C LYS A 399 10.95 13.67 -17.97
N SER A 400 11.40 14.89 -17.72
CA SER A 400 10.53 15.97 -17.17
C SER A 400 9.36 16.29 -18.09
N LYS A 401 9.62 16.42 -19.40
CA LYS A 401 8.56 16.66 -20.40
C LYS A 401 7.59 15.48 -20.47
N GLY A 402 8.11 14.25 -20.49
CA GLY A 402 7.31 13.05 -20.53
C GLY A 402 6.39 12.91 -19.33
N VAL A 403 6.89 13.14 -18.10
CA VAL A 403 6.09 13.12 -16.88
C VAL A 403 5.00 14.20 -16.90
N GLN A 404 5.33 15.40 -17.39
CA GLN A 404 4.35 16.48 -17.53
C GLN A 404 3.24 16.10 -18.54
N MET A 405 3.61 15.49 -19.67
CA MET A 405 2.66 14.98 -20.65
C MET A 405 1.75 13.91 -20.06
N LEU A 406 2.31 12.90 -19.38
CA LEU A 406 1.53 11.83 -18.74
C LEU A 406 0.56 12.37 -17.69
N LYS A 407 0.94 13.36 -16.89
CA LYS A 407 0.06 13.99 -15.90
C LYS A 407 -1.10 14.78 -16.53
N SER A 408 -1.01 15.13 -17.80
CA SER A 408 -2.07 15.82 -18.53
C SER A 408 -3.13 14.87 -19.12
N VAL A 409 -2.86 13.56 -19.11
CA VAL A 409 -3.77 12.53 -19.63
C VAL A 409 -5.00 12.42 -18.72
N LYS A 410 -6.17 12.43 -19.35
CA LYS A 410 -7.49 12.32 -18.69
C LYS A 410 -8.27 11.16 -19.29
N GLY A 411 -9.22 10.64 -18.54
CA GLY A 411 -10.11 9.55 -18.96
C GLY A 411 -10.36 8.56 -17.83
N ASP A 412 -11.44 7.81 -17.95
CA ASP A 412 -11.93 6.83 -16.98
C ASP A 412 -11.86 5.38 -17.49
N ASP A 413 -11.42 5.22 -18.75
CA ASP A 413 -11.33 3.94 -19.45
C ASP A 413 -9.98 3.21 -19.27
N GLY A 414 -9.16 3.64 -18.31
CA GLY A 414 -7.84 3.08 -17.98
C GLY A 414 -6.66 3.86 -18.55
N VAL A 415 -6.85 4.79 -19.50
CA VAL A 415 -5.75 5.55 -20.10
C VAL A 415 -5.03 6.44 -19.07
N SER A 416 -5.78 7.11 -18.20
CA SER A 416 -5.24 7.94 -17.13
C SER A 416 -4.51 7.10 -16.07
N ASP A 417 -5.06 5.93 -15.71
CA ASP A 417 -4.41 5.02 -14.78
C ASP A 417 -3.05 4.54 -15.32
N LEU A 418 -2.97 4.15 -16.61
CA LEU A 418 -1.72 3.78 -17.27
C LEU A 418 -0.72 4.94 -17.30
N ALA A 419 -1.17 6.15 -17.59
CA ALA A 419 -0.30 7.34 -17.61
C ALA A 419 0.28 7.61 -16.21
N ASN A 420 -0.51 7.48 -15.14
CA ASN A 420 -0.05 7.61 -13.77
C ASN A 420 1.01 6.55 -13.42
N LEU A 421 0.77 5.29 -13.79
CA LEU A 421 1.73 4.21 -13.54
C LEU A 421 3.05 4.43 -14.29
N TRP A 422 3.02 4.89 -15.54
CA TRP A 422 4.23 5.25 -16.29
C TRP A 422 4.97 6.43 -15.66
N ALA A 423 4.25 7.44 -15.15
CA ALA A 423 4.85 8.57 -14.44
C ALA A 423 5.54 8.12 -13.12
N ILE A 424 4.95 7.15 -12.41
CA ILE A 424 5.57 6.54 -11.21
C ILE A 424 6.80 5.73 -11.60
N PHE A 425 6.70 4.88 -12.63
CA PHE A 425 7.81 4.04 -13.11
C PHE A 425 9.04 4.85 -13.53
N SER A 426 8.82 6.05 -14.05
CA SER A 426 9.88 6.92 -14.53
C SER A 426 10.67 7.63 -13.43
N ARG A 427 10.28 7.56 -12.16
CA ARG A 427 10.97 8.21 -11.03
C ARG A 427 12.26 7.51 -10.66
#